data_b19313e38b88ceb9dd5e3fdd2ce43767
#
_entry.id   b19313e38b88ceb9dd5e3fdd2ce43767
#
_cell.length_a   1.000
_cell.length_b   1.000
_cell.length_c   1.000
_cell.angle_alpha   90.00
_cell.angle_beta   90.00
_cell.angle_gamma   90.00
#
_symmetry.space_group_name_H-M   'P 1'
#
loop_
_entity.id
_entity.type
_entity.pdbx_description
1 polymer ?
#
loop_
_entity_poly.entity_id
_entity_poly.type
_entity_poly.pdbx_seq_one_letter_code
_entity_poly.pdbx_strand_id
1 'polypeptide(L)'
;MTGTPSITIPTDLLPADGRFGCGPSKVRPEAVEALAAEAGTYLGTSHRQPTVKFMVSRLRNAVQEMFALPDGYEVILGNGGTTSFWDAAVFGLIEQKSQHLTFGEFSSKFAECAQRAPFLADPTTIS
;
A
#
# COMPACT_ATOMS: atom_id res chain seq x y z
N MET A 1 4.02 -18.49 35.38
CA MET A 1 3.01 -17.55 34.84
C MET A 1 3.74 -16.27 34.50
N THR A 2 4.05 -16.03 33.25
CA THR A 2 4.63 -14.76 32.82
C THR A 2 3.50 -13.77 32.71
N GLY A 3 3.42 -12.82 33.69
CA GLY A 3 2.43 -11.75 33.64
C GLY A 3 2.58 -10.92 32.37
N THR A 4 1.48 -10.55 31.76
CA THR A 4 1.46 -9.62 30.63
C THR A 4 2.16 -8.33 31.06
N PRO A 5 3.17 -7.84 30.34
CA PRO A 5 3.85 -6.61 30.70
C PRO A 5 2.86 -5.44 30.69
N SER A 6 2.82 -4.67 31.78
CA SER A 6 2.04 -3.44 31.86
C SER A 6 2.79 -2.34 31.11
N ILE A 7 2.38 -2.09 29.87
CA ILE A 7 2.92 -1.00 29.06
C ILE A 7 1.98 0.20 29.17
N THR A 8 2.49 1.31 29.66
CA THR A 8 1.76 2.59 29.68
C THR A 8 2.31 3.47 28.57
N ILE A 9 1.46 3.82 27.60
CA ILE A 9 1.81 4.76 26.54
C ILE A 9 1.62 6.18 27.09
N PRO A 10 2.64 7.05 27.02
CA PRO A 10 2.48 8.46 27.39
C PRO A 10 1.34 9.12 26.63
N THR A 11 0.57 9.98 27.31
CA THR A 11 -0.64 10.60 26.74
C THR A 11 -0.35 11.52 25.56
N ASP A 12 0.84 12.11 25.50
CA ASP A 12 1.31 12.95 24.41
C ASP A 12 1.62 12.15 23.12
N LEU A 13 1.81 10.84 23.24
CA LEU A 13 1.97 9.92 22.10
C LEU A 13 0.64 9.32 21.63
N LEU A 14 -0.44 9.53 22.35
CA LEU A 14 -1.75 9.04 21.92
C LEU A 14 -2.28 9.89 20.76
N PRO A 15 -2.94 9.28 19.76
CA PRO A 15 -3.58 10.03 18.69
C PRO A 15 -4.67 10.95 19.27
N ALA A 16 -4.79 12.16 18.73
CA ALA A 16 -5.77 13.15 19.16
C ALA A 16 -7.22 12.66 19.01
N ASP A 17 -7.46 11.74 18.08
CA ASP A 17 -8.71 10.99 17.94
C ASP A 17 -8.39 9.53 17.59
N GLY A 18 -9.31 8.61 17.82
CA GLY A 18 -9.12 7.17 17.66
C GLY A 18 -9.08 6.67 16.20
N ARG A 19 -9.01 7.54 15.20
CA ARG A 19 -8.97 7.15 13.79
C ARG A 19 -7.58 6.66 13.36
N PHE A 20 -7.18 5.52 13.89
CA PHE A 20 -5.91 4.86 13.60
C PHE A 20 -6.13 3.36 13.41
N GLY A 21 -6.99 3.02 12.47
CA GLY A 21 -7.33 1.64 12.15
C GLY A 21 -6.52 1.07 10.99
N CYS A 22 -6.69 -0.23 10.76
CA CYS A 22 -6.12 -0.93 9.60
C CYS A 22 -6.95 -0.61 8.34
N GLY A 23 -6.68 0.50 7.71
CA GLY A 23 -7.38 1.01 6.53
C GLY A 23 -7.78 2.46 6.75
N PRO A 24 -9.01 2.78 7.21
CA PRO A 24 -9.38 4.15 7.48
C PRO A 24 -8.50 4.76 8.57
N SER A 25 -7.86 5.86 8.25
CA SER A 25 -7.02 6.61 9.18
C SER A 25 -7.26 8.11 9.03
N LYS A 26 -6.86 8.87 10.03
CA LYS A 26 -7.03 10.32 10.03
C LYS A 26 -6.21 10.97 8.94
N VAL A 27 -6.86 11.78 8.10
CA VAL A 27 -6.17 12.68 7.18
C VAL A 27 -5.74 13.93 7.96
N ARG A 28 -4.50 14.34 7.81
CA ARG A 28 -3.99 15.54 8.46
C ARG A 28 -4.68 16.79 7.91
N PRO A 29 -5.18 17.71 8.75
CA PRO A 29 -5.82 18.94 8.30
C PRO A 29 -4.94 19.74 7.32
N GLU A 30 -3.64 19.84 7.60
CA GLU A 30 -2.68 20.57 6.78
C GLU A 30 -2.58 19.99 5.34
N ALA A 31 -2.78 18.70 5.17
CA ALA A 31 -2.79 18.07 3.84
C ALA A 31 -4.05 18.47 3.04
N VAL A 32 -5.17 18.60 3.73
CA VAL A 32 -6.43 19.06 3.13
C VAL A 32 -6.34 20.54 2.74
N GLU A 33 -5.79 21.38 3.62
CA GLU A 33 -5.56 22.79 3.36
C GLU A 33 -4.61 23.01 2.19
N ALA A 34 -3.50 22.26 2.12
CA ALA A 34 -2.56 22.32 1.01
C ALA A 34 -3.22 21.91 -0.31
N LEU A 35 -4.05 20.86 -0.31
CA LEU A 35 -4.80 20.47 -1.50
C LEU A 35 -5.80 21.54 -1.92
N ALA A 36 -6.50 22.15 -0.97
CA ALA A 36 -7.46 23.22 -1.24
C ALA A 36 -6.78 24.45 -1.85
N ALA A 37 -5.58 24.81 -1.37
CA ALA A 37 -4.81 25.93 -1.91
C ALA A 37 -4.37 25.71 -3.36
N GLU A 38 -4.06 24.47 -3.73
CA GLU A 38 -3.63 24.10 -5.09
C GLU A 38 -4.80 23.71 -6.01
N ALA A 39 -6.03 23.68 -5.51
CA ALA A 39 -7.18 23.15 -6.23
C ALA A 39 -7.40 23.81 -7.60
N GLY A 40 -7.23 25.14 -7.68
CA GLY A 40 -7.45 25.90 -8.91
C GLY A 40 -6.44 25.63 -10.02
N THR A 41 -5.25 25.12 -9.69
CA THR A 41 -4.17 24.87 -10.66
C THR A 41 -3.98 23.39 -10.99
N TYR A 42 -4.53 22.51 -10.16
CA TYR A 42 -4.25 21.09 -10.20
C TYR A 42 -5.48 20.21 -10.41
N LEU A 43 -6.55 20.39 -9.62
CA LEU A 43 -7.74 19.56 -9.71
C LEU A 43 -8.48 19.75 -11.04
N GLY A 44 -8.95 18.64 -11.61
CA GLY A 44 -9.62 18.66 -12.92
C GLY A 44 -8.68 18.83 -14.11
N THR A 45 -7.37 18.91 -13.88
CA THR A 45 -6.37 19.06 -14.94
C THR A 45 -5.98 17.68 -15.50
N SER A 46 -5.78 17.60 -16.82
CA SER A 46 -5.39 16.36 -17.48
C SER A 46 -4.06 15.83 -16.95
N HIS A 47 -3.98 14.51 -16.74
CA HIS A 47 -2.74 13.83 -16.34
C HIS A 47 -1.56 14.05 -17.31
N ARG A 48 -1.82 14.52 -18.54
CA ARG A 48 -0.78 14.85 -19.53
C ARG A 48 -0.15 16.23 -19.30
N GLN A 49 -0.79 17.09 -18.51
CA GLN A 49 -0.30 18.44 -18.26
C GLN A 49 0.91 18.44 -17.30
N PRO A 50 1.83 19.40 -17.48
CA PRO A 50 3.05 19.52 -16.67
C PRO A 50 2.78 19.55 -15.17
N THR A 51 1.73 20.26 -14.75
CA THR A 51 1.34 20.39 -13.33
C THR A 51 1.09 19.04 -12.68
N VAL A 52 0.30 18.18 -13.35
CA VAL A 52 -0.01 16.85 -12.82
C VAL A 52 1.20 15.93 -12.88
N LYS A 53 1.97 15.96 -13.97
CA LYS A 53 3.23 15.22 -14.10
C LYS A 53 4.22 15.60 -13.00
N PHE A 54 4.32 16.88 -12.69
CA PHE A 54 5.18 17.38 -11.61
C PHE A 54 4.75 16.84 -10.24
N MET A 55 3.45 16.84 -9.92
CA MET A 55 2.94 16.30 -8.66
C MET A 55 3.20 14.79 -8.53
N VAL A 56 3.00 14.03 -9.61
CA VAL A 56 3.32 12.61 -9.66
C VAL A 56 4.82 12.37 -9.45
N SER A 57 5.66 13.14 -10.10
CA SER A 57 7.12 13.06 -9.93
C SER A 57 7.54 13.37 -8.50
N ARG A 58 7.01 14.43 -7.89
CA ARG A 58 7.27 14.76 -6.48
C ARG A 58 6.91 13.62 -5.55
N LEU A 59 5.72 13.02 -5.73
CA LEU A 59 5.30 11.89 -4.92
C LEU A 59 6.25 10.70 -5.06
N ARG A 60 6.59 10.33 -6.28
CA ARG A 60 7.50 9.20 -6.55
C ARG A 60 8.88 9.43 -5.93
N ASN A 61 9.44 10.62 -6.11
CA ASN A 61 10.74 10.98 -5.55
C ASN A 61 10.70 10.98 -4.01
N ALA A 62 9.67 11.54 -3.40
CA ALA A 62 9.53 11.55 -1.94
C ALA A 62 9.42 10.14 -1.34
N VAL A 63 8.70 9.22 -2.00
CA VAL A 63 8.63 7.81 -1.58
C VAL A 63 9.99 7.12 -1.77
N GLN A 64 10.67 7.38 -2.88
CA GLN A 64 11.99 6.83 -3.14
C GLN A 64 13.03 7.27 -2.08
N GLU A 65 13.03 8.55 -1.74
CA GLU A 65 13.88 9.11 -0.68
C GLU A 65 13.53 8.54 0.71
N MET A 66 12.24 8.51 1.05
CA MET A 66 11.77 8.02 2.34
C MET A 66 12.17 6.57 2.61
N PHE A 67 12.18 5.73 1.59
CA PHE A 67 12.57 4.32 1.70
C PHE A 67 14.02 4.05 1.31
N ALA A 68 14.80 5.09 0.98
CA ALA A 68 16.18 4.97 0.51
C ALA A 68 16.33 3.88 -0.56
N LEU A 69 15.47 3.90 -1.58
CA LEU A 69 15.43 2.86 -2.59
C LEU A 69 16.76 2.81 -3.35
N PRO A 70 17.36 1.63 -3.51
CA PRO A 70 18.58 1.47 -4.26
C PRO A 70 18.38 1.69 -5.77
N ASP A 71 19.48 1.88 -6.49
CA ASP A 71 19.45 2.00 -7.94
C ASP A 71 18.77 0.77 -8.59
N GLY A 72 17.97 1.03 -9.61
CA GLY A 72 17.19 0.01 -10.31
C GLY A 72 15.79 -0.24 -9.72
N TYR A 73 15.45 0.38 -8.58
CA TYR A 73 14.08 0.36 -8.05
C TYR A 73 13.29 1.57 -8.54
N GLU A 74 12.02 1.34 -8.80
CA GLU A 74 11.12 2.37 -9.28
C GLU A 74 9.81 2.37 -8.50
N VAL A 75 9.33 3.56 -8.14
CA VAL A 75 8.01 3.74 -7.53
C VAL A 75 6.95 3.77 -8.60
N ILE A 76 6.03 2.80 -8.57
CA ILE A 76 4.91 2.72 -9.51
C ILE A 76 3.61 3.01 -8.75
N LEU A 77 2.82 3.95 -9.26
CA LEU A 77 1.49 4.26 -8.74
C LEU A 77 0.45 3.41 -9.47
N GLY A 78 -0.29 2.63 -8.73
CA GLY A 78 -1.36 1.77 -9.25
C GLY A 78 -2.72 2.09 -8.63
N ASN A 79 -3.78 1.61 -9.24
CA ASN A 79 -5.11 1.63 -8.68
C ASN A 79 -5.35 0.43 -7.78
N GLY A 80 -6.18 0.61 -6.76
CA GLY A 80 -6.58 -0.44 -5.83
C GLY A 80 -5.57 -0.67 -4.70
N GLY A 81 -5.90 -1.63 -3.87
CA GLY A 81 -5.04 -2.07 -2.76
C GLY A 81 -4.22 -3.31 -3.11
N THR A 82 -3.82 -4.05 -2.09
CA THR A 82 -3.03 -5.29 -2.21
C THR A 82 -3.68 -6.34 -3.14
N THR A 83 -5.00 -6.36 -3.24
CA THR A 83 -5.73 -7.27 -4.14
C THR A 83 -5.33 -7.07 -5.60
N SER A 84 -5.17 -5.82 -6.05
CA SER A 84 -4.68 -5.54 -7.42
C SER A 84 -3.26 -6.04 -7.64
N PHE A 85 -2.42 -6.02 -6.59
CA PHE A 85 -1.08 -6.61 -6.66
C PHE A 85 -1.14 -8.14 -6.79
N TRP A 86 -2.09 -8.82 -6.12
CA TRP A 86 -2.24 -10.27 -6.27
C TRP A 86 -2.54 -10.67 -7.71
N ASP A 87 -3.43 -9.93 -8.37
CA ASP A 87 -3.71 -10.16 -9.79
C ASP A 87 -2.45 -9.93 -10.64
N ALA A 88 -1.75 -8.81 -10.43
CA ALA A 88 -0.50 -8.53 -11.13
C ALA A 88 0.57 -9.61 -10.89
N ALA A 89 0.69 -10.12 -9.66
CA ALA A 89 1.63 -11.17 -9.31
C ALA A 89 1.26 -12.50 -9.97
N VAL A 90 -0.01 -12.90 -9.94
CA VAL A 90 -0.51 -14.14 -10.54
C VAL A 90 -0.28 -14.15 -12.05
N PHE A 91 -0.53 -13.01 -12.74
CA PHE A 91 -0.38 -12.93 -14.19
C PHE A 91 1.04 -12.62 -14.68
N GLY A 92 1.88 -12.00 -13.84
CA GLY A 92 3.17 -11.48 -14.30
C GLY A 92 4.41 -12.00 -13.56
N LEU A 93 4.27 -12.51 -12.33
CA LEU A 93 5.41 -12.93 -11.52
C LEU A 93 5.48 -14.44 -11.27
N ILE A 94 4.35 -15.14 -11.33
CA ILE A 94 4.30 -16.60 -11.11
C ILE A 94 4.39 -17.27 -12.47
N GLU A 95 5.49 -17.94 -12.75
CA GLU A 95 5.69 -18.63 -14.03
C GLU A 95 4.93 -19.95 -14.12
N GLN A 96 4.98 -20.78 -13.08
CA GLN A 96 4.37 -22.10 -13.08
C GLN A 96 3.64 -22.39 -11.76
N LYS A 97 4.29 -22.18 -10.62
CA LYS A 97 3.80 -22.54 -9.30
C LYS A 97 4.32 -21.58 -8.24
N SER A 98 3.50 -21.30 -7.26
CA SER A 98 3.86 -20.48 -6.09
C SER A 98 3.83 -21.26 -4.78
N GLN A 99 4.47 -20.68 -3.76
CA GLN A 99 4.40 -21.15 -2.39
C GLN A 99 3.91 -20.00 -1.51
N HIS A 100 2.96 -20.30 -0.62
CA HIS A 100 2.36 -19.32 0.27
C HIS A 100 2.44 -19.75 1.73
N LEU A 101 2.76 -18.80 2.60
CA LEU A 101 2.58 -18.91 4.03
C LEU A 101 1.21 -18.31 4.38
N THR A 102 0.30 -19.15 4.91
CA THR A 102 -1.08 -18.74 5.21
C THR A 102 -1.26 -18.63 6.72
N PHE A 103 -1.19 -17.43 7.24
CA PHE A 103 -1.30 -17.11 8.68
C PHE A 103 -2.37 -16.06 8.99
N GLY A 104 -3.26 -15.78 8.05
CA GLY A 104 -4.34 -14.81 8.18
C GLY A 104 -5.15 -14.65 6.91
N GLU A 105 -6.19 -13.82 6.96
CA GLU A 105 -7.16 -13.66 5.87
C GLU A 105 -6.51 -13.25 4.54
N PHE A 106 -5.62 -12.24 4.56
CA PHE A 106 -5.02 -11.73 3.33
C PHE A 106 -4.04 -12.70 2.70
N SER A 107 -3.22 -13.38 3.50
CA SER A 107 -2.30 -14.40 2.98
C SER A 107 -3.04 -15.60 2.39
N SER A 108 -4.16 -16.01 3.01
CA SER A 108 -5.03 -17.06 2.49
C SER A 108 -5.71 -16.66 1.18
N LYS A 109 -6.23 -15.45 1.09
CA LYS A 109 -6.83 -14.92 -0.14
C LYS A 109 -5.84 -14.83 -1.31
N PHE A 110 -4.58 -14.49 -1.03
CA PHE A 110 -3.57 -14.49 -2.09
C PHE A 110 -3.28 -15.92 -2.58
N ALA A 111 -3.17 -16.90 -1.68
CA ALA A 111 -3.04 -18.30 -2.05
C ALA A 111 -4.22 -18.79 -2.91
N GLU A 112 -5.46 -18.43 -2.52
CA GLU A 112 -6.66 -18.73 -3.31
C GLU A 112 -6.65 -18.07 -4.69
N CYS A 113 -6.15 -16.84 -4.80
CA CYS A 113 -6.03 -16.14 -6.07
C CYS A 113 -5.10 -16.93 -7.03
N ALA A 114 -3.96 -17.39 -6.55
CA ALA A 114 -3.05 -18.23 -7.32
C ALA A 114 -3.67 -19.59 -7.68
N GLN A 115 -4.40 -20.22 -6.75
CA GLN A 115 -5.05 -21.50 -6.97
C GLN A 115 -6.17 -21.43 -8.03
N ARG A 116 -6.88 -20.32 -8.10
CA ARG A 116 -7.96 -20.12 -9.09
C ARG A 116 -7.46 -19.78 -10.49
N ALA A 117 -6.15 -19.54 -10.66
CA ALA A 117 -5.59 -19.23 -11.96
C ALA A 117 -5.46 -20.51 -12.82
N PRO A 118 -6.23 -20.65 -13.91
CA PRO A 118 -6.32 -21.91 -14.65
C PRO A 118 -5.04 -22.26 -15.45
N PHE A 119 -4.11 -21.31 -15.51
CA PHE A 119 -2.84 -21.46 -16.22
C PHE A 119 -1.64 -21.75 -15.27
N LEU A 120 -1.88 -21.81 -13.97
CA LEU A 120 -0.88 -22.14 -12.96
C LEU A 120 -1.13 -23.53 -12.39
N ALA A 121 -0.07 -24.19 -11.92
CA ALA A 121 -0.19 -25.37 -11.08
C ALA A 121 -0.64 -24.98 -9.67
N ASP A 122 -1.33 -25.89 -8.98
CA ASP A 122 -1.81 -25.66 -7.61
C ASP A 122 -0.68 -25.20 -6.69
N PRO A 123 -0.86 -24.11 -5.95
CA PRO A 123 0.15 -23.58 -5.06
C PRO A 123 0.42 -24.53 -3.89
N THR A 124 1.61 -24.47 -3.33
CA THR A 124 1.92 -25.10 -2.04
C THR A 124 1.57 -24.10 -0.93
N THR A 125 0.75 -24.51 0.03
CA THR A 125 0.40 -23.69 1.19
C THR A 125 0.99 -24.30 2.46
N ILE A 126 1.50 -23.44 3.34
CA ILE A 126 2.01 -23.77 4.68
C ILE A 126 1.29 -22.85 5.66
N SER A 127 0.63 -23.43 6.67
CA SER A 127 -0.13 -22.73 7.72
C SER A 127 0.47 -22.98 9.10
#